data_a370c048ae8efd7c7c2cad333190542c
#
_entry.id   a370c048ae8efd7c7c2cad333190542c
#
_cell.length_a   1.000
_cell.length_b   1.000
_cell.length_c   1.000
_cell.angle_alpha   90.00
_cell.angle_beta   90.00
_cell.angle_gamma   90.00
#
_symmetry.space_group_name_H-M   'P 1'
#
loop_
_entity.id
_entity.type
_entity.pdbx_description
1 polymer ?
#
loop_
_entity_poly.entity_id
_entity_poly.type
_entity_poly.pdbx_seq_one_letter_code
_entity_poly.pdbx_strand_id
1 'polypeptide(L)'
;MRRILLIDDTPEISELLTFALRDRGFDVVAAVFAQDINEMIDEHGAEALVLDCSILDVSEAIFDSVRAHSPHADLPVILISDTPEKADLRLRSRDAQRVFLVPKPFTGAQVARALSELLG
;
A
#
# COMPACT_ATOMS: atom_id res chain seq x y z
N MET A 1 14.88 3.49 -10.16
CA MET A 1 13.69 3.99 -9.46
C MET A 1 13.08 2.87 -8.65
N ARG A 2 12.53 3.21 -7.49
CA ARG A 2 11.84 2.25 -6.66
C ARG A 2 10.48 1.90 -7.25
N ARG A 3 10.18 0.63 -7.37
CA ARG A 3 8.90 0.17 -7.92
C ARG A 3 7.87 -0.05 -6.84
N ILE A 4 6.70 0.54 -7.02
CA ILE A 4 5.58 0.51 -6.09
C ILE A 4 4.41 -0.20 -6.77
N LEU A 5 3.79 -1.15 -6.07
CA LEU A 5 2.55 -1.76 -6.49
C LEU A 5 1.40 -1.06 -5.74
N LEU A 6 0.48 -0.49 -6.50
CA LEU A 6 -0.68 0.21 -5.96
C LEU A 6 -1.93 -0.61 -6.22
N ILE A 7 -2.63 -0.99 -5.16
CA ILE A 7 -3.94 -1.63 -5.25
C ILE A 7 -4.98 -0.62 -4.82
N ASP A 8 -5.83 -0.20 -5.77
CA ASP A 8 -6.84 0.83 -5.55
C ASP A 8 -8.07 0.50 -6.37
N ASP A 9 -9.22 0.36 -5.72
CA ASP A 9 -10.48 0.00 -6.36
C ASP A 9 -11.24 1.22 -6.93
N THR A 10 -10.67 2.41 -6.83
CA THR A 10 -11.23 3.66 -7.36
C THR A 10 -10.33 4.19 -8.47
N PRO A 11 -10.67 3.99 -9.76
CA PRO A 11 -9.78 4.34 -10.88
C PRO A 11 -9.30 5.80 -10.89
N GLU A 12 -10.16 6.75 -10.53
CA GLU A 12 -9.80 8.17 -10.53
C GLU A 12 -8.72 8.46 -9.48
N ILE A 13 -8.83 7.86 -8.30
CA ILE A 13 -7.85 8.04 -7.23
C ILE A 13 -6.56 7.32 -7.58
N SER A 14 -6.65 6.12 -8.14
CA SER A 14 -5.50 5.35 -8.61
C SER A 14 -4.68 6.16 -9.61
N GLU A 15 -5.34 6.81 -10.56
CA GLU A 15 -4.68 7.62 -11.58
C GLU A 15 -3.97 8.83 -10.97
N LEU A 16 -4.65 9.55 -10.08
CA LEU A 16 -4.08 10.70 -9.39
C LEU A 16 -2.87 10.32 -8.55
N LEU A 17 -2.98 9.25 -7.79
CA LEU A 17 -1.92 8.79 -6.92
C LEU A 17 -0.72 8.27 -7.72
N THR A 18 -0.99 7.53 -8.79
CA THR A 18 0.06 7.06 -9.70
C THR A 18 0.85 8.23 -10.26
N PHE A 19 0.14 9.25 -10.74
CA PHE A 19 0.77 10.45 -11.29
C PHE A 19 1.63 11.16 -10.25
N ALA A 20 1.07 11.37 -9.06
CA ALA A 20 1.77 12.06 -7.99
C ALA A 20 3.05 11.32 -7.54
N LEU A 21 3.00 10.00 -7.47
CA LEU A 21 4.17 9.20 -7.08
C LEU A 21 5.22 9.16 -8.18
N ARG A 22 4.82 9.04 -9.44
CA ARG A 22 5.74 9.10 -10.57
C ARG A 22 6.47 10.44 -10.64
N ASP A 23 5.75 11.51 -10.36
CA ASP A 23 6.33 12.85 -10.33
C ASP A 23 7.44 12.99 -9.29
N ARG A 24 7.42 12.15 -8.27
CA ARG A 24 8.42 12.13 -7.20
C ARG A 24 9.48 11.02 -7.38
N GLY A 25 9.53 10.42 -8.56
CA GLY A 25 10.58 9.48 -8.92
C GLY A 25 10.30 8.02 -8.61
N PHE A 26 9.07 7.68 -8.25
CA PHE A 26 8.69 6.28 -8.07
C PHE A 26 8.18 5.70 -9.39
N ASP A 27 8.44 4.41 -9.60
CA ASP A 27 7.87 3.65 -10.70
C ASP A 27 6.65 2.91 -10.16
N VAL A 28 5.46 3.18 -10.71
CA VAL A 28 4.20 2.70 -10.13
C VAL A 28 3.48 1.78 -11.10
N VAL A 29 3.10 0.61 -10.59
CA VAL A 29 2.18 -0.31 -11.27
C VAL A 29 0.88 -0.31 -10.47
N ALA A 30 -0.23 0.04 -11.11
CA ALA A 30 -1.52 0.13 -10.45
C ALA A 30 -2.44 -1.01 -10.91
N ALA A 31 -3.19 -1.57 -9.97
CA ALA A 31 -4.19 -2.60 -10.23
C ALA A 31 -5.45 -2.31 -9.42
N VAL A 32 -6.61 -2.75 -9.94
CA VAL A 32 -7.90 -2.49 -9.29
C VAL A 32 -8.13 -3.44 -8.12
N PHE A 33 -7.66 -4.66 -8.23
CA PHE A 33 -7.74 -5.65 -7.16
C PHE A 33 -6.58 -6.63 -7.27
N ALA A 34 -6.35 -7.37 -6.18
CA ALA A 34 -5.29 -8.36 -6.12
C ALA A 34 -5.88 -9.76 -5.97
N GLN A 35 -5.70 -10.61 -6.97
CA GLN A 35 -6.11 -12.01 -6.90
C GLN A 35 -5.06 -12.83 -6.16
N ASP A 36 -3.79 -12.63 -6.51
CA ASP A 36 -2.66 -13.24 -5.82
C ASP A 36 -1.61 -12.14 -5.61
N ILE A 37 -1.69 -11.50 -4.47
CA ILE A 37 -0.86 -10.34 -4.16
C ILE A 37 0.63 -10.68 -4.17
N ASN A 38 1.01 -11.83 -3.63
CA ASN A 38 2.43 -12.20 -3.55
C ASN A 38 3.02 -12.46 -4.93
N GLU A 39 2.25 -13.10 -5.81
CA GLU A 39 2.67 -13.30 -7.20
C GLU A 39 2.80 -11.97 -7.93
N MET A 40 1.87 -11.04 -7.71
CA MET A 40 1.93 -9.70 -8.31
C MET A 40 3.16 -8.93 -7.85
N ILE A 41 3.49 -9.00 -6.56
CA ILE A 41 4.69 -8.35 -6.02
C ILE A 41 5.94 -8.89 -6.70
N ASP A 42 6.05 -10.21 -6.83
CA ASP A 42 7.20 -10.84 -7.47
C ASP A 42 7.27 -10.54 -8.96
N GLU A 43 6.15 -10.65 -9.65
CA GLU A 43 6.06 -10.42 -11.09
C GLU A 43 6.51 -9.01 -11.48
N HIS A 44 6.11 -8.02 -10.69
CA HIS A 44 6.45 -6.62 -10.95
C HIS A 44 7.73 -6.15 -10.25
N GLY A 45 8.31 -6.98 -9.41
CA GLY A 45 9.50 -6.61 -8.64
C GLY A 45 9.23 -5.44 -7.70
N ALA A 46 8.06 -5.42 -7.08
CA ALA A 46 7.66 -4.31 -6.21
C ALA A 46 8.49 -4.29 -4.93
N GLU A 47 8.93 -3.11 -4.55
CA GLU A 47 9.72 -2.86 -3.33
C GLU A 47 8.84 -2.35 -2.20
N ALA A 48 7.62 -1.95 -2.51
CA ALA A 48 6.62 -1.52 -1.53
C ALA A 48 5.22 -1.68 -2.11
N LEU A 49 4.24 -1.72 -1.22
CA LEU A 49 2.83 -1.91 -1.55
C LEU A 49 2.03 -0.74 -0.99
N VAL A 50 1.14 -0.17 -1.80
CA VAL A 50 0.17 0.84 -1.36
C VAL A 50 -1.22 0.26 -1.51
N LEU A 51 -1.98 0.21 -0.42
CA LEU A 51 -3.33 -0.34 -0.38
C LEU A 51 -4.32 0.78 -0.14
N ASP A 52 -5.19 1.03 -1.11
CA ASP A 52 -6.28 2.00 -1.01
C ASP A 52 -7.58 1.34 -1.46
N CYS A 53 -8.08 0.41 -0.65
CA CYS A 53 -9.33 -0.29 -0.91
C CYS A 53 -10.46 0.39 -0.15
N SER A 54 -11.63 0.49 -0.77
CA SER A 54 -12.82 1.09 -0.17
C SER A 54 -13.27 0.36 1.09
N ILE A 55 -13.02 -0.95 1.16
CA ILE A 55 -13.40 -1.79 2.27
C ILE A 55 -12.15 -2.19 3.04
N LEU A 56 -12.09 -1.80 4.32
CA LEU A 56 -10.95 -2.09 5.18
C LEU A 56 -10.63 -3.59 5.27
N ASP A 57 -11.65 -4.43 5.33
CA ASP A 57 -11.46 -5.88 5.43
C ASP A 57 -10.68 -6.44 4.23
N VAL A 58 -10.85 -5.85 3.06
CA VAL A 58 -10.10 -6.24 1.84
C VAL A 58 -8.63 -5.88 1.98
N SER A 59 -8.33 -4.65 2.39
CA SER A 59 -6.96 -4.22 2.64
C SER A 59 -6.29 -5.07 3.72
N GLU A 60 -7.01 -5.38 4.78
CA GLU A 60 -6.53 -6.20 5.88
C GLU A 60 -6.17 -7.60 5.42
N ALA A 61 -7.04 -8.22 4.60
CA ALA A 61 -6.78 -9.55 4.06
C ALA A 61 -5.54 -9.57 3.16
N ILE A 62 -5.37 -8.54 2.33
CA ILE A 62 -4.19 -8.42 1.49
C ILE A 62 -2.93 -8.27 2.34
N PHE A 63 -2.98 -7.40 3.34
CA PHE A 63 -1.86 -7.19 4.26
C PHE A 63 -1.46 -8.50 4.95
N ASP A 64 -2.43 -9.23 5.48
CA ASP A 64 -2.17 -10.50 6.15
C ASP A 64 -1.55 -11.53 5.21
N SER A 65 -2.01 -11.60 3.96
CA SER A 65 -1.42 -12.50 2.95
C SER A 65 0.04 -12.16 2.66
N VAL A 66 0.37 -10.89 2.59
CA VAL A 66 1.75 -10.42 2.37
C VAL A 66 2.63 -10.79 3.55
N ARG A 67 2.17 -10.53 4.77
CA ARG A 67 2.95 -10.82 5.98
C ARG A 67 3.13 -12.30 6.25
N ALA A 68 2.19 -13.14 5.82
CA ALA A 68 2.29 -14.58 5.96
C ALA A 68 3.25 -15.22 4.96
N HIS A 69 3.59 -14.51 3.88
CA HIS A 69 4.51 -15.01 2.86
C HIS A 69 5.94 -14.57 3.22
N SER A 70 6.78 -15.53 3.56
CA SER A 70 8.11 -15.28 4.10
C SER A 70 8.95 -14.27 3.31
N PRO A 71 9.04 -14.36 1.96
CA PRO A 71 9.80 -13.38 1.18
C PRO A 71 9.28 -11.94 1.29
N HIS A 72 8.03 -11.74 1.67
CA HIS A 72 7.40 -10.42 1.79
C HIS A 72 7.05 -10.04 3.23
N ALA A 73 7.57 -10.77 4.20
CA ALA A 73 7.23 -10.54 5.61
C ALA A 73 7.58 -9.12 6.09
N ASP A 74 8.59 -8.51 5.49
CA ASP A 74 9.05 -7.16 5.84
C ASP A 74 8.84 -6.13 4.71
N LEU A 75 8.04 -6.47 3.69
CA LEU A 75 7.79 -5.55 2.59
C LEU A 75 7.09 -4.29 3.13
N PRO A 76 7.61 -3.09 2.82
CA PRO A 76 6.96 -1.84 3.23
C PRO A 76 5.55 -1.74 2.67
N VAL A 77 4.59 -1.37 3.51
CA VAL A 77 3.18 -1.22 3.13
C VAL A 77 2.66 0.13 3.61
N ILE A 78 1.97 0.83 2.72
CA ILE A 78 1.18 2.01 3.06
C ILE A 78 -0.28 1.58 3.01
N LEU A 79 -1.00 1.77 4.10
CA LEU A 79 -2.44 1.50 4.16
C LEU A 79 -3.19 2.83 4.22
N ILE A 80 -4.01 3.09 3.22
CA ILE A 80 -4.82 4.30 3.12
C ILE A 80 -6.25 3.94 3.53
N SER A 81 -6.83 4.70 4.47
CA SER A 81 -8.14 4.36 5.01
C SER A 81 -8.99 5.59 5.31
N ASP A 82 -10.29 5.48 5.05
CA ASP A 82 -11.28 6.46 5.49
C ASP A 82 -11.81 6.18 6.90
N THR A 83 -11.38 5.05 7.50
CA THR A 83 -11.66 4.71 8.89
C THR A 83 -10.33 4.48 9.64
N PRO A 84 -9.51 5.54 9.81
CA PRO A 84 -8.14 5.38 10.31
C PRO A 84 -8.07 4.85 11.75
N GLU A 85 -9.01 5.19 12.61
CA GLU A 85 -9.00 4.67 13.98
C GLU A 85 -9.22 3.17 14.01
N LYS A 86 -10.15 2.68 13.19
CA LYS A 86 -10.43 1.25 13.08
C LYS A 86 -9.23 0.50 12.47
N ALA A 87 -8.64 1.08 11.43
CA ALA A 87 -7.46 0.52 10.80
C ALA A 87 -6.28 0.45 11.78
N ASP A 88 -6.06 1.51 12.55
CA ASP A 88 -5.00 1.56 13.54
C ASP A 88 -5.16 0.46 14.60
N LEU A 89 -6.37 0.28 15.11
CA LEU A 89 -6.65 -0.79 16.08
C LEU A 89 -6.35 -2.17 15.50
N ARG A 90 -6.72 -2.41 14.25
CA ARG A 90 -6.46 -3.69 13.59
C ARG A 90 -4.98 -3.95 13.37
N LEU A 91 -4.22 -2.92 13.00
CA LEU A 91 -2.77 -3.04 12.85
C LEU A 91 -2.09 -3.28 14.20
N ARG A 92 -2.51 -2.58 15.24
CA ARG A 92 -1.96 -2.76 16.58
C ARG A 92 -2.25 -4.15 17.15
N SER A 93 -3.42 -4.69 16.87
CA SER A 93 -3.79 -6.03 17.34
C SER A 93 -2.89 -7.13 16.76
N ARG A 94 -2.25 -6.85 15.62
CA ARG A 94 -1.29 -7.74 14.96
C ARG A 94 0.15 -7.43 15.29
N ASP A 95 0.41 -6.40 16.08
CA ASP A 95 1.76 -5.87 16.29
C ASP A 95 2.45 -5.62 14.92
N ALA A 96 1.71 -5.01 14.01
CA ALA A 96 2.14 -4.87 12.62
C ALA A 96 3.39 -3.99 12.50
N GLN A 97 4.35 -4.44 11.68
CA GLN A 97 5.61 -3.76 11.44
C GLN A 97 5.72 -3.34 9.98
N ARG A 98 6.56 -2.35 9.71
CA ARG A 98 6.85 -1.89 8.35
C ARG A 98 5.59 -1.47 7.59
N VAL A 99 4.69 -0.79 8.29
CA VAL A 99 3.44 -0.28 7.72
C VAL A 99 3.17 1.13 8.23
N PHE A 100 2.74 2.01 7.32
CA PHE A 100 2.23 3.33 7.67
C PHE A 100 0.76 3.42 7.30
N LEU A 101 -0.01 3.99 8.22
CA LEU A 101 -1.41 4.30 7.99
C LEU A 101 -1.54 5.76 7.55
N VAL A 102 -2.17 5.97 6.39
CA VAL A 102 -2.45 7.31 5.88
C VAL A 102 -3.97 7.52 5.88
N PRO A 103 -4.47 8.44 6.70
CA PRO A 103 -5.91 8.70 6.77
C PRO A 103 -6.40 9.49 5.56
N LYS A 104 -7.64 9.24 5.14
CA LYS A 104 -8.32 10.08 4.15
C LYS A 104 -8.98 11.27 4.86
N PRO A 105 -9.00 12.45 4.25
CA PRO A 105 -8.42 12.77 2.95
C PRO A 105 -6.89 12.87 3.00
N PHE A 106 -6.23 12.51 1.91
CA PHE A 106 -4.78 12.49 1.83
C PHE A 106 -4.28 13.23 0.60
N THR A 107 -2.96 13.48 0.57
CA THR A 107 -2.29 14.03 -0.62
C THR A 107 -1.25 13.02 -1.12
N GLY A 108 -0.90 13.13 -2.41
CA GLY A 108 0.18 12.33 -2.98
C GLY A 108 1.51 12.55 -2.26
N ALA A 109 1.74 13.78 -1.76
CA ALA A 109 2.94 14.11 -1.00
C ALA A 109 3.03 13.32 0.31
N GLN A 110 1.91 13.14 1.00
CA GLN A 110 1.88 12.35 2.23
C GLN A 110 2.26 10.89 1.97
N VAL A 111 1.71 10.30 0.91
CA VAL A 111 2.01 8.91 0.54
C VAL A 111 3.48 8.78 0.14
N ALA A 112 3.98 9.70 -0.68
CA ALA A 112 5.38 9.70 -1.11
C ALA A 112 6.35 9.81 0.07
N ARG A 113 6.03 10.66 1.05
CA ARG A 113 6.85 10.81 2.26
C ARG A 113 6.86 9.53 3.07
N ALA A 114 5.70 8.92 3.27
CA ALA A 114 5.59 7.66 4.00
C ALA A 114 6.40 6.55 3.32
N LEU A 115 6.33 6.46 1.99
CA LEU A 115 7.14 5.51 1.22
C LEU A 115 8.62 5.76 1.40
N SER A 116 9.06 7.02 1.32
CA SER A 116 10.46 7.37 1.48
C SER A 116 10.98 7.01 2.87
N GLU A 117 10.19 7.21 3.90
CA GLU A 117 10.58 6.84 5.26
C GLU A 117 10.71 5.33 5.44
N LEU A 118 9.78 4.55 4.88
CA LEU A 118 9.82 3.10 4.99
C LEU A 118 10.92 2.47 4.14
N LEU A 119 11.18 3.05 2.98
CA LEU A 119 12.21 2.52 2.06
C LEU A 119 13.63 2.97 2.43
N GLY A 120 13.71 3.99 3.25
CA GLY A 120 14.99 4.52 3.70
C GLY A 120 15.63 5.41 2.66
#